data_0ee42640b9c97a5daf7865b761775b9c
#
_entry.id   0ee42640b9c97a5daf7865b761775b9c
#
_cell.length_a   1.000
_cell.length_b   1.000
_cell.length_c   1.000
_cell.angle_alpha   90.00
_cell.angle_beta   90.00
_cell.angle_gamma   90.00
#
_symmetry.space_group_name_H-M   'P 1'
#
loop_
_entity.id
_entity.type
_entity.pdbx_description
1 polymer ?
#
loop_
_entity_poly.entity_id
_entity_poly.type
_entity_poly.pdbx_seq_one_letter_code
_entity_poly.pdbx_strand_id
1 'polypeptide(L)'
;KNNKQSKSNIEYLNHILNTFSDGSYYYNLSPVNNSQNSYADFFLRGKEGYCEYFAGTLVLLSRLANIPSRIVSGYYGGELNTVGDFYVFRQQDAHAWVEVWINGKGWTQIDPTSVIPGSNIRNSYNNLFNNTDFCSSIYYIKKFNKKKFYLLILFKFLI
;
A
#
# COMPACT_ATOMS: atom_id res chain seq x y z
N LYS A 1 -30.22 -10.15 1.14
CA LYS A 1 -29.04 -10.91 0.64
C LYS A 1 -27.76 -10.06 0.65
N ASN A 2 -27.79 -8.79 0.24
CA ASN A 2 -26.60 -7.92 0.13
C ASN A 2 -25.86 -7.68 1.46
N ASN A 3 -26.58 -7.49 2.58
CA ASN A 3 -25.97 -7.22 3.89
C ASN A 3 -25.17 -8.41 4.44
N LYS A 4 -25.65 -9.64 4.22
CA LYS A 4 -24.95 -10.86 4.67
C LYS A 4 -23.65 -11.06 3.88
N GLN A 5 -23.67 -10.84 2.57
CA GLN A 5 -22.49 -10.91 1.72
C GLN A 5 -21.45 -9.86 2.08
N SER A 6 -21.86 -8.61 2.30
CA SER A 6 -20.94 -7.55 2.74
C SER A 6 -20.25 -7.86 4.06
N LYS A 7 -20.99 -8.41 5.03
CA LYS A 7 -20.42 -8.81 6.33
C LYS A 7 -19.38 -9.92 6.14
N SER A 8 -19.69 -10.94 5.35
CA SER A 8 -18.76 -12.03 5.04
C SER A 8 -17.51 -11.53 4.34
N ASN A 9 -17.63 -10.59 3.39
CA ASN A 9 -16.48 -10.01 2.70
C ASN A 9 -15.56 -9.23 3.65
N ILE A 10 -16.14 -8.47 4.58
CA ILE A 10 -15.37 -7.73 5.60
C ILE A 10 -14.64 -8.69 6.54
N GLU A 11 -15.31 -9.77 6.98
CA GLU A 11 -14.70 -10.79 7.82
C GLU A 11 -13.52 -11.48 7.12
N TYR A 12 -13.67 -11.79 5.83
CA TYR A 12 -12.60 -12.36 5.02
C TYR A 12 -11.40 -11.43 4.87
N LEU A 13 -11.64 -10.16 4.56
CA LEU A 13 -10.58 -9.15 4.45
C LEU A 13 -9.84 -8.97 5.79
N ASN A 14 -10.57 -8.92 6.90
CA ASN A 14 -9.98 -8.85 8.23
C ASN A 14 -9.14 -10.08 8.55
N HIS A 15 -9.54 -11.27 8.10
CA HIS A 15 -8.74 -12.49 8.28
C HIS A 15 -7.40 -12.37 7.55
N ILE A 16 -7.36 -11.87 6.32
CA ILE A 16 -6.11 -11.62 5.59
C ILE A 16 -5.24 -10.60 6.33
N LEU A 17 -5.82 -9.49 6.79
CA LEU A 17 -5.08 -8.47 7.53
C LEU A 17 -4.52 -9.01 8.84
N ASN A 18 -5.27 -9.83 9.56
CA ASN A 18 -4.79 -10.50 10.76
C ASN A 18 -3.62 -11.45 10.46
N THR A 19 -3.65 -12.13 9.31
CA THR A 19 -2.53 -12.97 8.88
C THR A 19 -1.26 -12.13 8.63
N PHE A 20 -1.38 -10.94 8.05
CA PHE A 20 -0.23 -10.03 7.90
C PHE A 20 0.28 -9.48 9.23
N SER A 21 -0.57 -9.38 10.24
CA SER A 21 -0.23 -8.83 11.56
C SER A 21 0.25 -9.87 12.58
N ASP A 22 0.29 -11.15 12.24
CA ASP A 22 0.62 -12.26 13.15
C ASP A 22 2.11 -12.34 13.54
N GLY A 23 2.95 -11.48 12.96
CA GLY A 23 4.40 -11.43 13.21
C GLY A 23 5.21 -12.33 12.28
N SER A 24 4.58 -13.05 11.35
CA SER A 24 5.28 -13.88 10.36
C SER A 24 5.67 -13.12 9.10
N TYR A 25 5.13 -11.91 8.89
CA TYR A 25 5.41 -11.07 7.73
C TYR A 25 6.26 -9.86 8.11
N TYR A 26 7.19 -9.50 7.23
CA TYR A 26 8.14 -8.41 7.45
C TYR A 26 8.12 -7.42 6.30
N TYR A 27 8.09 -6.13 6.65
CA TYR A 27 8.24 -5.06 5.67
C TYR A 27 9.73 -4.81 5.38
N ASN A 28 10.17 -5.06 4.15
CA ASN A 28 11.54 -4.82 3.72
C ASN A 28 11.55 -4.31 2.28
N LEU A 29 12.27 -3.19 2.04
CA LEU A 29 12.43 -2.59 0.72
C LEU A 29 13.41 -3.36 -0.19
N SER A 30 14.28 -4.17 0.42
CA SER A 30 15.26 -5.01 -0.27
C SER A 30 15.16 -6.45 0.25
N PRO A 31 14.07 -7.19 -0.11
CA PRO A 31 13.89 -8.56 0.35
C PRO A 31 15.05 -9.45 -0.11
N VAL A 32 15.59 -10.24 0.81
CA VAL A 32 16.78 -11.08 0.56
C VAL A 32 16.48 -12.19 -0.46
N ASN A 33 15.24 -12.66 -0.53
CA ASN A 33 14.80 -13.69 -1.45
C ASN A 33 14.19 -13.08 -2.72
N ASN A 34 15.02 -12.64 -3.66
CA ASN A 34 14.60 -12.19 -5.00
C ASN A 34 13.93 -13.28 -5.86
N SER A 35 13.74 -14.49 -5.34
CA SER A 35 13.05 -15.59 -6.03
C SER A 35 11.53 -15.55 -5.91
N GLN A 36 10.96 -14.47 -5.33
CA GLN A 36 9.53 -14.29 -5.26
C GLN A 36 8.99 -13.80 -6.61
N ASN A 37 8.70 -14.76 -7.49
CA ASN A 37 8.20 -14.46 -8.84
C ASN A 37 6.69 -14.13 -8.87
N SER A 38 6.00 -14.24 -7.73
CA SER A 38 4.56 -13.99 -7.67
C SER A 38 4.10 -13.56 -6.26
N TYR A 39 2.93 -12.93 -6.19
CA TYR A 39 2.25 -12.62 -4.92
C TYR A 39 1.89 -13.88 -4.13
N ALA A 40 1.64 -15.00 -4.81
CA ALA A 40 1.41 -16.30 -4.17
C ALA A 40 2.67 -16.82 -3.47
N ASP A 41 3.84 -16.69 -4.10
CA ASP A 41 5.11 -17.06 -3.48
C ASP A 41 5.43 -16.20 -2.26
N PHE A 42 5.20 -14.89 -2.36
CA PHE A 42 5.30 -13.99 -1.21
C PHE A 42 4.40 -14.45 -0.07
N PHE A 43 3.11 -14.70 -0.35
CA PHE A 43 2.13 -15.06 0.68
C PHE A 43 2.44 -16.41 1.34
N LEU A 44 2.81 -17.41 0.55
CA LEU A 44 2.97 -18.77 1.06
C LEU A 44 4.35 -19.04 1.66
N ARG A 45 5.42 -18.40 1.14
CA ARG A 45 6.81 -18.76 1.42
C ARG A 45 7.68 -17.59 1.84
N GLY A 46 7.68 -16.51 1.04
CA GLY A 46 8.63 -15.41 1.19
C GLY A 46 8.40 -14.58 2.45
N LYS A 47 7.16 -14.12 2.63
CA LYS A 47 6.69 -13.33 3.79
C LYS A 47 7.44 -12.02 4.07
N GLU A 48 8.37 -11.65 3.20
CA GLU A 48 9.19 -10.45 3.29
C GLU A 48 9.07 -9.65 1.99
N GLY A 49 8.69 -8.38 2.08
CA GLY A 49 8.50 -7.53 0.91
C GLY A 49 8.09 -6.10 1.27
N TYR A 50 7.86 -5.29 0.25
CA TYR A 50 7.42 -3.90 0.40
C TYR A 50 5.94 -3.74 0.00
N CYS A 51 5.43 -2.51 0.01
CA CYS A 51 4.01 -2.19 -0.14
C CYS A 51 3.33 -2.91 -1.33
N GLU A 52 4.03 -3.04 -2.47
CA GLU A 52 3.50 -3.70 -3.67
C GLU A 52 3.18 -5.18 -3.42
N TYR A 53 4.04 -5.92 -2.72
CA TYR A 53 3.80 -7.34 -2.40
C TYR A 53 2.57 -7.53 -1.52
N PHE A 54 2.42 -6.71 -0.50
CA PHE A 54 1.26 -6.76 0.40
C PHE A 54 -0.02 -6.34 -0.31
N ALA A 55 0.02 -5.22 -1.07
CA ALA A 55 -1.11 -4.73 -1.83
C ALA A 55 -1.54 -5.73 -2.93
N GLY A 56 -0.57 -6.24 -3.71
CA GLY A 56 -0.83 -7.22 -4.75
C GLY A 56 -1.42 -8.52 -4.22
N THR A 57 -0.90 -8.99 -3.09
CA THR A 57 -1.43 -10.19 -2.42
C THR A 57 -2.87 -9.97 -1.93
N LEU A 58 -3.16 -8.85 -1.28
CA LEU A 58 -4.52 -8.54 -0.84
C LEU A 58 -5.49 -8.46 -2.03
N VAL A 59 -5.09 -7.86 -3.15
CA VAL A 59 -5.91 -7.83 -4.38
C VAL A 59 -6.11 -9.23 -4.94
N LEU A 60 -5.05 -10.04 -5.03
CA LEU A 60 -5.15 -11.42 -5.51
C LEU A 60 -6.15 -12.23 -4.68
N LEU A 61 -5.99 -12.25 -3.35
CA LEU A 61 -6.87 -12.99 -2.45
C LEU A 61 -8.30 -12.46 -2.47
N SER A 62 -8.48 -11.14 -2.53
CA SER A 62 -9.81 -10.53 -2.67
C SER A 62 -10.52 -10.97 -3.94
N ARG A 63 -9.81 -10.96 -5.08
CA ARG A 63 -10.37 -11.39 -6.37
C ARG A 63 -10.71 -12.88 -6.39
N LEU A 64 -9.89 -13.72 -5.77
CA LEU A 64 -10.20 -15.15 -5.58
C LEU A 64 -11.48 -15.38 -4.77
N ALA A 65 -11.80 -14.47 -3.86
CA ALA A 65 -13.06 -14.47 -3.10
C ALA A 65 -14.20 -13.72 -3.81
N ASN A 66 -14.05 -13.37 -5.09
CA ASN A 66 -15.01 -12.58 -5.86
C ASN A 66 -15.31 -11.20 -5.26
N ILE A 67 -14.34 -10.60 -4.55
CA ILE A 67 -14.41 -9.21 -4.07
C ILE A 67 -13.71 -8.33 -5.08
N PRO A 68 -14.42 -7.41 -5.78
CA PRO A 68 -13.78 -6.48 -6.69
C PRO A 68 -12.75 -5.63 -5.95
N SER A 69 -11.52 -5.59 -6.47
CA SER A 69 -10.41 -4.91 -5.83
C SER A 69 -9.40 -4.43 -6.85
N ARG A 70 -8.62 -3.40 -6.49
CA ARG A 70 -7.56 -2.83 -7.33
C ARG A 70 -6.41 -2.31 -6.49
N ILE A 71 -5.20 -2.36 -7.04
CA ILE A 71 -4.04 -1.67 -6.49
C ILE A 71 -4.16 -0.20 -6.86
N VAL A 72 -3.83 0.66 -5.91
CA VAL A 72 -3.67 2.10 -6.12
C VAL A 72 -2.25 2.47 -5.74
N SER A 73 -1.57 3.18 -6.63
CA SER A 73 -0.22 3.71 -6.39
C SER A 73 -0.28 5.23 -6.26
N GLY A 74 0.53 5.77 -5.37
CA GLY A 74 0.60 7.20 -5.13
C GLY A 74 1.72 7.54 -4.17
N TYR A 75 1.54 8.62 -3.41
CA TYR A 75 2.48 9.07 -2.41
C TYR A 75 1.80 9.14 -1.04
N TYR A 76 2.49 8.66 -0.01
CA TYR A 76 2.01 8.66 1.36
C TYR A 76 2.76 9.70 2.19
N GLY A 77 2.05 10.75 2.63
CA GLY A 77 2.62 11.85 3.40
C GLY A 77 2.94 13.06 2.54
N GLY A 78 4.19 13.53 2.58
CA GLY A 78 4.66 14.77 1.98
C GLY A 78 4.92 15.84 3.04
N GLU A 79 5.85 16.75 2.75
CA GLU A 79 6.26 17.83 3.63
C GLU A 79 5.73 19.17 3.11
N LEU A 80 5.12 19.96 4.00
CA LEU A 80 4.71 21.31 3.65
C LEU A 80 5.94 22.25 3.67
N ASN A 81 6.28 22.83 2.52
CA ASN A 81 7.20 23.95 2.47
C ASN A 81 6.42 25.24 2.81
N THR A 82 6.68 25.75 4.01
CA THR A 82 5.96 26.92 4.54
C THR A 82 6.35 28.24 3.87
N VAL A 83 7.51 28.31 3.23
CA VAL A 83 8.00 29.51 2.53
C VAL A 83 7.31 29.66 1.17
N GLY A 84 7.14 28.56 0.44
CA GLY A 84 6.54 28.54 -0.88
C GLY A 84 5.07 28.11 -0.92
N ASP A 85 4.48 27.74 0.23
CA ASP A 85 3.11 27.21 0.39
C ASP A 85 2.77 26.08 -0.59
N PHE A 86 3.68 25.08 -0.70
CA PHE A 86 3.52 23.90 -1.51
C PHE A 86 3.94 22.63 -0.74
N TYR A 87 3.41 21.48 -1.16
CA TYR A 87 3.84 20.18 -0.63
C TYR A 87 4.97 19.59 -1.47
N VAL A 88 5.97 19.04 -0.80
CA VAL A 88 7.09 18.31 -1.39
C VAL A 88 6.84 16.82 -1.18
N PHE A 89 6.79 16.07 -2.27
CA PHE A 89 6.74 14.60 -2.26
C PHE A 89 8.05 14.08 -2.83
N ARG A 90 8.66 13.14 -2.15
CA ARG A 90 9.90 12.49 -2.58
C ARG A 90 9.62 11.07 -3.04
N GLN A 91 10.55 10.48 -3.79
CA GLN A 91 10.43 9.09 -4.20
C GLN A 91 10.25 8.13 -3.01
N GLN A 92 10.84 8.44 -1.88
CA GLN A 92 10.67 7.69 -0.63
C GLN A 92 9.22 7.72 -0.08
N ASP A 93 8.40 8.65 -0.51
CA ASP A 93 6.99 8.75 -0.11
C ASP A 93 6.08 7.91 -1.03
N ALA A 94 6.66 7.30 -2.10
CA ALA A 94 5.91 6.43 -3.01
C ALA A 94 5.34 5.22 -2.25
N HIS A 95 4.08 4.93 -2.49
CA HIS A 95 3.36 3.90 -1.76
C HIS A 95 2.28 3.24 -2.61
N ALA A 96 1.97 1.97 -2.28
CA ALA A 96 0.88 1.24 -2.89
C ALA A 96 -0.09 0.73 -1.81
N TRP A 97 -1.38 0.89 -2.07
CA TRP A 97 -2.45 0.38 -1.23
C TRP A 97 -3.54 -0.25 -2.08
N VAL A 98 -4.64 -0.68 -1.46
CA VAL A 98 -5.74 -1.38 -2.13
C VAL A 98 -7.04 -0.62 -1.96
N GLU A 99 -7.85 -0.61 -3.00
CA GLU A 99 -9.27 -0.31 -2.89
C GLU A 99 -10.08 -1.57 -3.18
N VAL A 100 -11.02 -1.88 -2.28
CA VAL A 100 -11.95 -2.99 -2.40
C VAL A 100 -13.37 -2.47 -2.48
N TRP A 101 -14.21 -3.13 -3.26
CA TRP A 101 -15.64 -2.79 -3.33
C TRP A 101 -16.41 -3.47 -2.20
N ILE A 102 -17.00 -2.68 -1.32
CA ILE A 102 -17.89 -3.16 -0.26
C ILE A 102 -19.31 -2.72 -0.56
N ASN A 103 -20.21 -3.70 -0.68
CA ASN A 103 -21.62 -3.42 -0.93
C ASN A 103 -22.19 -2.50 0.16
N GLY A 104 -22.84 -1.42 -0.26
CA GLY A 104 -23.40 -0.40 0.61
C GLY A 104 -22.41 0.68 1.07
N LYS A 105 -21.09 0.50 0.85
CA LYS A 105 -20.06 1.50 1.16
C LYS A 105 -19.33 2.02 -0.08
N GLY A 106 -19.30 1.23 -1.17
CA GLY A 106 -18.52 1.54 -2.37
C GLY A 106 -17.05 1.17 -2.25
N TRP A 107 -16.19 1.83 -3.02
CA TRP A 107 -14.75 1.65 -2.97
C TRP A 107 -14.20 2.08 -1.61
N THR A 108 -13.63 1.12 -0.89
CA THR A 108 -13.09 1.28 0.45
C THR A 108 -11.59 1.06 0.41
N GLN A 109 -10.83 2.04 0.89
CA GLN A 109 -9.38 1.98 0.94
C GLN A 109 -8.90 1.10 2.09
N ILE A 110 -7.94 0.22 1.81
CA ILE A 110 -7.25 -0.64 2.78
C ILE A 110 -5.75 -0.60 2.47
N ASP A 111 -4.96 -0.24 3.46
CA ASP A 111 -3.50 -0.35 3.39
C ASP A 111 -3.05 -1.55 4.23
N PRO A 112 -2.68 -2.68 3.58
CA PRO A 112 -2.28 -3.88 4.30
C PRO A 112 -0.95 -3.72 5.03
N THR A 113 -0.13 -2.74 4.68
CA THR A 113 1.14 -2.50 5.37
C THR A 113 0.95 -1.85 6.74
N SER A 114 -0.19 -1.20 6.97
CA SER A 114 -0.51 -0.52 8.23
C SER A 114 -0.65 -1.47 9.43
N VAL A 115 -0.88 -2.76 9.18
CA VAL A 115 -1.07 -3.77 10.23
C VAL A 115 0.20 -4.58 10.54
N ILE A 116 1.29 -4.38 9.79
CA ILE A 116 2.54 -5.14 9.99
C ILE A 116 3.27 -4.62 11.23
N PRO A 117 3.60 -5.48 12.22
CA PRO A 117 4.34 -5.06 13.40
C PRO A 117 5.70 -4.45 13.05
N GLY A 118 5.98 -3.27 13.62
CA GLY A 118 7.27 -2.59 13.40
C GLY A 118 7.46 -1.95 12.01
N SER A 119 6.44 -1.94 11.18
CA SER A 119 6.47 -1.25 9.88
C SER A 119 6.49 0.27 10.06
N ASN A 120 7.65 0.83 10.44
CA ASN A 120 7.91 2.25 10.28
C ASN A 120 8.29 2.49 8.82
N ILE A 121 7.28 2.52 7.95
CA ILE A 121 7.43 2.70 6.50
C ILE A 121 8.39 3.86 6.21
N ARG A 122 8.25 4.98 6.91
CA ARG A 122 9.11 6.16 6.78
C ARG A 122 10.57 5.92 7.19
N ASN A 123 10.83 5.16 8.25
CA ASN A 123 12.19 4.88 8.72
C ASN A 123 12.92 3.87 7.83
N SER A 124 12.20 2.94 7.21
CA SER A 124 12.79 1.98 6.27
C SER A 124 13.32 2.68 5.01
N TYR A 125 12.62 3.69 4.51
CA TYR A 125 13.09 4.49 3.38
C TYR A 125 14.33 5.33 3.72
N ASN A 126 14.38 5.96 4.89
CA ASN A 126 15.51 6.79 5.29
C ASN A 126 16.84 6.00 5.36
N ASN A 127 16.80 4.73 5.74
CA ASN A 127 18.00 3.88 5.81
C ASN A 127 18.53 3.45 4.45
N LEU A 128 17.67 3.32 3.44
CA LEU A 128 18.06 2.89 2.08
C LEU A 128 18.65 4.03 1.25
N PHE A 129 18.16 5.25 1.42
CA PHE A 129 18.53 6.38 0.57
C PHE A 129 19.70 7.22 1.08
N ASN A 130 20.16 6.95 2.31
CA ASN A 130 21.38 7.60 2.85
C ASN A 130 22.69 7.16 2.17
N ASN A 131 22.66 6.12 1.31
CA ASN A 131 23.84 5.54 0.68
C ASN A 131 23.85 5.52 -0.85
N THR A 132 22.87 6.12 -1.52
CA THR A 132 22.86 6.13 -3.00
C THR A 132 22.54 7.52 -3.52
N ASP A 133 23.35 7.99 -4.48
CA ASP A 133 23.10 9.16 -5.34
C ASP A 133 21.88 8.95 -6.25
N PHE A 134 20.75 8.58 -5.65
CA PHE A 134 19.51 8.42 -6.38
C PHE A 134 18.94 9.82 -6.64
N CYS A 135 18.92 10.24 -7.90
CA CYS A 135 18.28 11.45 -8.35
C CYS A 135 16.81 11.43 -7.90
N SER A 136 16.56 12.04 -6.75
CA SER A 136 15.23 12.09 -6.15
C SER A 136 14.34 12.97 -7.02
N SER A 137 13.45 12.35 -7.79
CA SER A 137 12.39 13.09 -8.48
C SER A 137 11.53 13.78 -7.42
N ILE A 138 11.60 15.09 -7.38
CA ILE A 138 10.84 15.92 -6.43
C ILE A 138 9.61 16.43 -7.16
N TYR A 139 8.44 16.13 -6.65
CA TYR A 139 7.17 16.62 -7.19
C TYR A 139 6.64 17.76 -6.32
N TYR A 140 6.33 18.89 -6.94
CA TYR A 140 5.78 20.07 -6.28
C TYR A 140 4.30 20.20 -6.59
N ILE A 141 3.48 20.27 -5.56
CA ILE A 141 2.03 20.46 -5.73
C ILE A 141 1.58 21.67 -4.92
N LYS A 142 0.99 22.67 -5.61
CA LYS A 142 0.34 23.79 -4.94
C LYS A 142 -0.77 23.28 -4.04
N LYS A 143 -0.85 23.87 -2.84
CA LYS A 143 -1.83 23.53 -1.81
C LYS A 143 -3.27 23.60 -2.34
N PHE A 144 -3.90 22.46 -2.50
CA PHE A 144 -5.34 22.35 -2.65
C PHE A 144 -5.98 22.01 -1.31
N ASN A 145 -7.11 22.64 -1.00
CA ASN A 145 -7.88 22.68 0.24
C ASN A 145 -7.81 21.47 1.18
N LYS A 146 -7.62 21.75 2.49
CA LYS A 146 -7.45 20.82 3.61
C LYS A 146 -8.54 19.74 3.69
N LYS A 147 -8.26 18.49 3.26
CA LYS A 147 -8.75 17.24 3.87
C LYS A 147 -8.08 16.04 3.19
N LYS A 148 -7.24 15.28 3.96
CA LYS A 148 -6.58 14.01 3.60
C LYS A 148 -5.95 13.96 2.20
N PHE A 149 -4.66 14.28 2.12
CA PHE A 149 -3.90 14.19 0.87
C PHE A 149 -3.40 12.77 0.63
N TYR A 150 -4.09 12.09 -0.28
CA TYR A 150 -3.47 11.09 -1.14
C TYR A 150 -3.36 11.73 -2.52
N LEU A 151 -2.15 11.96 -3.00
CA LEU A 151 -1.97 12.35 -4.39
C LEU A 151 -2.22 11.10 -5.25
N LEU A 152 -3.41 11.02 -5.81
CA LEU A 152 -3.80 9.96 -6.73
C LEU A 152 -3.11 10.21 -8.08
N ILE A 153 -1.93 9.65 -8.30
CA ILE A 153 -1.44 9.45 -9.66
C ILE A 153 -2.05 8.13 -10.12
N LEU A 154 -3.20 8.23 -10.80
CA LEU A 154 -3.83 7.09 -11.44
C LEU A 154 -2.96 6.62 -12.62
N PHE A 155 -1.96 5.78 -12.35
CA PHE A 155 -1.47 4.88 -13.36
C PHE A 155 -2.51 3.76 -13.50
N LYS A 156 -3.38 3.90 -14.52
CA LYS A 156 -4.16 2.78 -15.00
C LYS A 156 -3.20 1.74 -15.57
N PHE A 157 -2.74 0.81 -14.75
CA PHE A 157 -2.30 -0.46 -15.27
C PHE A 157 -3.56 -1.30 -15.55
N LEU A 158 -3.98 -1.30 -16.82
CA LEU A 158 -4.81 -2.33 -17.39
C LEU A 158 -3.96 -3.60 -17.45
N ILE A 159 -4.26 -4.57 -16.60
CA ILE A 159 -4.04 -5.99 -16.84
C ILE A 159 -5.38 -6.69 -16.61
#